data_f644f0f4425683dc921b6344c99f3b98
#
_entry.id   f644f0f4425683dc921b6344c99f3b98
#
_cell.length_a   1.000
_cell.length_b   1.000
_cell.length_c   1.000
_cell.angle_alpha   90.00
_cell.angle_beta   90.00
_cell.angle_gamma   90.00
#
_symmetry.space_group_name_H-M   'P 1'
#
loop_
_entity.id
_entity.type
_entity.pdbx_description
1 polymer ?
#
loop_
_entity_poly.entity_id
_entity_poly.type
_entity_poly.pdbx_seq_one_letter_code
_entity_poly.pdbx_strand_id
1 'polypeptide(L)'
;MIKKIFVVFLSLGIIACNDDSIYSNSLISSPHPIASNAGKIIYSKGGNAFDAAVAAAFTLSVVEPSMSGIGGRLQVIYKQAKGDILGIDATTQIPKNFSNEDNNLPSY
;
A
#
# COMPACT_ATOMS: atom_id res chain seq x y z
N MET A 1 -36.52 -23.35 36.45
CA MET A 1 -36.53 -22.32 35.42
C MET A 1 -35.23 -21.50 35.37
N ILE A 2 -34.62 -21.12 36.49
CA ILE A 2 -33.41 -20.28 36.57
C ILE A 2 -32.17 -20.90 35.91
N LYS A 3 -31.95 -22.22 36.00
CA LYS A 3 -30.79 -22.91 35.37
C LYS A 3 -30.82 -22.87 33.82
N LYS A 4 -31.98 -22.83 33.19
CA LYS A 4 -32.10 -22.75 31.72
C LYS A 4 -31.82 -21.34 31.19
N ILE A 5 -32.12 -20.30 31.98
CA ILE A 5 -31.83 -18.89 31.63
C ILE A 5 -30.33 -18.62 31.69
N PHE A 6 -29.60 -19.23 32.65
CA PHE A 6 -28.16 -19.06 32.80
C PHE A 6 -27.37 -19.65 31.63
N VAL A 7 -27.81 -20.78 31.07
CA VAL A 7 -27.20 -21.43 29.89
C VAL A 7 -27.39 -20.58 28.62
N VAL A 8 -28.56 -19.94 28.45
CA VAL A 8 -28.81 -19.05 27.30
C VAL A 8 -27.98 -17.77 27.38
N PHE A 9 -27.77 -17.21 28.58
CA PHE A 9 -26.90 -16.06 28.74
C PHE A 9 -25.41 -16.38 28.52
N LEU A 10 -24.97 -17.57 28.89
CA LEU A 10 -23.59 -18.01 28.67
C LEU A 10 -23.32 -18.30 27.18
N SER A 11 -24.31 -18.72 26.41
CA SER A 11 -24.16 -18.96 24.97
C SER A 11 -24.14 -17.66 24.12
N LEU A 12 -24.77 -16.58 24.62
CA LEU A 12 -24.69 -15.26 23.94
C LEU A 12 -23.36 -14.54 24.13
N GLY A 13 -22.62 -14.89 25.20
CA GLY A 13 -21.30 -14.26 25.48
C GLY A 13 -20.15 -14.74 24.60
N ILE A 14 -20.32 -15.81 23.83
CA ILE A 14 -19.24 -16.42 23.03
C ILE A 14 -19.18 -15.85 21.59
N ILE A 15 -20.17 -15.06 21.17
CA ILE A 15 -20.26 -14.52 19.79
C ILE A 15 -19.55 -13.16 19.64
N ALA A 16 -18.98 -12.61 20.70
CA ALA A 16 -18.47 -11.23 20.73
C ALA A 16 -16.95 -11.08 20.62
N CYS A 17 -16.23 -12.07 20.09
CA CYS A 17 -14.79 -11.93 19.81
C CYS A 17 -14.43 -12.70 18.54
N ASN A 18 -14.89 -12.21 17.39
CA ASN A 18 -14.22 -12.41 16.13
C ASN A 18 -13.70 -11.05 15.66
N ASP A 19 -12.70 -10.56 16.33
CA ASP A 19 -11.75 -9.64 15.75
C ASP A 19 -10.66 -10.49 15.08
N ASP A 20 -11.03 -11.16 14.00
CA ASP A 20 -10.09 -11.69 13.04
C ASP A 20 -9.40 -10.48 12.41
N SER A 21 -8.37 -9.99 13.10
CA SER A 21 -7.47 -9.01 12.54
C SER A 21 -6.73 -9.70 11.37
N ILE A 22 -7.36 -9.68 10.19
CA ILE A 22 -6.78 -10.04 8.89
C ILE A 22 -5.41 -9.36 8.71
N TYR A 23 -5.09 -8.42 9.58
CA TYR A 23 -3.88 -7.60 9.61
C TYR A 23 -2.74 -8.12 10.46
N SER A 24 -2.88 -9.20 11.20
CA SER A 24 -1.82 -9.64 12.13
C SER A 24 -0.49 -9.95 11.42
N ASN A 25 -0.50 -10.14 10.09
CA ASN A 25 0.66 -10.46 9.27
C ASN A 25 0.95 -9.43 8.16
N SER A 26 0.28 -8.28 8.15
CA SER A 26 0.46 -7.27 7.10
C SER A 26 1.14 -6.04 7.67
N LEU A 27 2.25 -5.64 7.05
CA LEU A 27 3.02 -4.47 7.44
C LEU A 27 3.15 -3.51 6.26
N ILE A 28 3.06 -2.22 6.55
CA ILE A 28 3.39 -1.15 5.60
C ILE A 28 4.14 -0.04 6.32
N SER A 29 5.18 0.47 5.67
CA SER A 29 5.94 1.63 6.12
C SER A 29 6.15 2.58 4.95
N SER A 30 6.08 3.87 5.21
CA SER A 30 6.36 4.93 4.23
C SER A 30 6.91 6.16 4.95
N PRO A 31 7.55 7.10 4.24
CA PRO A 31 8.11 8.32 4.86
C PRO A 31 7.05 9.24 5.45
N HIS A 32 5.77 9.10 5.07
CA HIS A 32 4.69 9.94 5.58
C HIS A 32 3.58 9.12 6.27
N PRO A 33 3.14 9.48 7.49
CA PRO A 33 2.14 8.72 8.24
C PRO A 33 0.81 8.54 7.51
N ILE A 34 0.36 9.56 6.76
CA ILE A 34 -0.89 9.50 5.99
C ILE A 34 -0.80 8.44 4.90
N ALA A 35 0.35 8.29 4.24
CA ALA A 35 0.55 7.27 3.21
C ALA A 35 0.57 5.86 3.82
N SER A 36 1.23 5.66 4.97
CA SER A 36 1.18 4.39 5.70
C SER A 36 -0.26 4.06 6.15
N ASN A 37 -1.03 5.07 6.56
CA ASN A 37 -2.43 4.87 6.93
C ASN A 37 -3.31 4.49 5.73
N ALA A 38 -3.06 5.09 4.55
CA ALA A 38 -3.75 4.70 3.32
C ALA A 38 -3.56 3.21 3.00
N GLY A 39 -2.33 2.70 3.11
CA GLY A 39 -2.05 1.27 2.94
C GLY A 39 -2.73 0.39 3.99
N LYS A 40 -2.77 0.82 5.26
CA LYS A 40 -3.52 0.12 6.31
C LYS A 40 -5.01 0.02 5.99
N ILE A 41 -5.61 1.09 5.47
CA ILE A 41 -7.02 1.08 5.05
C ILE A 41 -7.26 0.06 3.93
N ILE A 42 -6.31 -0.10 3.01
CA ILE A 42 -6.40 -1.11 1.95
C ILE A 42 -6.37 -2.52 2.54
N TYR A 43 -5.44 -2.80 3.47
CA TYR A 43 -5.45 -4.08 4.17
C TYR A 43 -6.78 -4.34 4.89
N SER A 44 -7.39 -3.29 5.52
CA SER A 44 -8.70 -3.43 6.21
C SER A 44 -9.85 -3.78 5.28
N LYS A 45 -9.69 -3.52 4.02
CA LYS A 45 -10.67 -3.86 2.99
C LYS A 45 -10.36 -5.18 2.27
N GLY A 46 -9.38 -5.95 2.76
CA GLY A 46 -8.97 -7.22 2.17
C GLY A 46 -8.02 -7.09 0.98
N GLY A 47 -7.46 -5.91 0.75
CA GLY A 47 -6.43 -5.70 -0.27
C GLY A 47 -5.10 -6.36 0.11
N ASN A 48 -4.29 -6.66 -0.88
CA ASN A 48 -2.98 -7.29 -0.73
C ASN A 48 -1.84 -6.23 -0.63
N ALA A 49 -0.60 -6.68 -0.54
CA ALA A 49 0.57 -5.82 -0.42
C ALA A 49 0.78 -4.90 -1.64
N PHE A 50 0.43 -5.35 -2.84
CA PHE A 50 0.51 -4.52 -4.05
C PHE A 50 -0.52 -3.40 -4.01
N ASP A 51 -1.76 -3.71 -3.63
CA ASP A 51 -2.83 -2.72 -3.49
C ASP A 51 -2.46 -1.67 -2.44
N ALA A 52 -1.92 -2.09 -1.31
CA ALA A 52 -1.48 -1.20 -0.23
C ALA A 52 -0.29 -0.32 -0.66
N ALA A 53 0.67 -0.87 -1.39
CA ALA A 53 1.83 -0.12 -1.91
C ALA A 53 1.39 0.94 -2.92
N VAL A 54 0.48 0.61 -3.84
CA VAL A 54 -0.09 1.55 -4.81
C VAL A 54 -0.84 2.68 -4.11
N ALA A 55 -1.70 2.37 -3.13
CA ALA A 55 -2.42 3.39 -2.37
C ALA A 55 -1.48 4.34 -1.61
N ALA A 56 -0.42 3.80 -1.01
CA ALA A 56 0.59 4.60 -0.33
C ALA A 56 1.35 5.50 -1.32
N ALA A 57 1.73 4.98 -2.49
CA ALA A 57 2.46 5.74 -3.51
C ALA A 57 1.63 6.92 -4.05
N PHE A 58 0.35 6.69 -4.38
CA PHE A 58 -0.55 7.78 -4.78
C PHE A 58 -0.77 8.81 -3.66
N THR A 59 -0.85 8.37 -2.42
CA THR A 59 -0.97 9.29 -1.28
C THR A 59 0.29 10.11 -1.13
N LEU A 60 1.49 9.52 -1.28
CA LEU A 60 2.77 10.24 -1.23
C LEU A 60 2.86 11.32 -2.30
N SER A 61 2.34 11.11 -3.50
CA SER A 61 2.35 12.13 -4.55
C SER A 61 1.52 13.39 -4.22
N VAL A 62 0.64 13.30 -3.21
CA VAL A 62 -0.15 14.43 -2.69
C VAL A 62 0.49 15.04 -1.44
N VAL A 63 0.96 14.23 -0.51
CA VAL A 63 1.46 14.71 0.80
C VAL A 63 2.95 15.04 0.78
N GLU A 64 3.70 14.53 -0.21
CA GLU A 64 5.14 14.75 -0.42
C GLU A 64 5.43 15.09 -1.90
N PRO A 65 4.81 16.13 -2.48
CA PRO A 65 4.86 16.39 -3.93
C PRO A 65 6.26 16.74 -4.44
N SER A 66 7.15 17.22 -3.58
CA SER A 66 8.55 17.52 -3.94
C SER A 66 9.41 16.27 -4.10
N MET A 67 9.04 15.15 -3.48
CA MET A 67 9.83 13.92 -3.43
C MET A 67 9.13 12.74 -4.10
N SER A 68 7.85 12.88 -4.43
CA SER A 68 7.03 11.80 -4.97
C SER A 68 6.09 12.31 -6.05
N GLY A 69 5.87 11.51 -7.11
CA GLY A 69 4.97 11.86 -8.21
C GLY A 69 4.73 10.68 -9.14
N ILE A 70 3.86 10.90 -10.13
CA ILE A 70 3.47 9.87 -11.12
C ILE A 70 4.49 9.81 -12.29
N GLY A 71 5.42 10.74 -12.37
CA GLY A 71 6.24 11.03 -13.55
C GLY A 71 7.48 10.15 -13.77
N GLY A 72 7.74 9.13 -12.98
CA GLY A 72 8.87 8.23 -13.17
C GLY A 72 9.83 8.14 -11.97
N ARG A 73 11.03 7.56 -12.19
CA ARG A 73 12.05 7.25 -11.17
C ARG A 73 11.57 6.27 -10.11
N LEU A 74 10.79 5.30 -10.52
CA LEU A 74 10.34 4.22 -9.65
C LEU A 74 11.24 2.99 -9.86
N GLN A 75 11.68 2.40 -8.77
CA GLN A 75 12.26 1.05 -8.74
C GLN A 75 11.48 0.23 -7.74
N VAL A 76 11.06 -0.96 -8.16
CA VAL A 76 10.27 -1.88 -7.33
C VAL A 76 10.94 -3.24 -7.31
N ILE A 77 11.08 -3.82 -6.14
CA ILE A 77 11.38 -5.24 -5.95
C ILE A 77 10.15 -5.88 -5.33
N TYR A 78 9.68 -6.94 -5.92
CA TYR A 78 8.49 -7.63 -5.41
C TYR A 78 8.63 -9.15 -5.52
N LYS A 79 7.87 -9.84 -4.68
CA LYS A 79 7.76 -11.30 -4.67
C LYS A 79 6.31 -11.70 -4.60
N GLN A 80 5.90 -12.54 -5.52
CA GLN A 80 4.61 -13.22 -5.44
C GLN A 80 4.69 -14.41 -4.47
N ALA A 81 3.57 -14.82 -3.86
CA ALA A 81 3.55 -15.84 -2.82
C ALA A 81 4.24 -17.17 -3.22
N LYS A 82 4.15 -17.56 -4.49
CA LYS A 82 4.75 -18.78 -5.05
C LYS A 82 5.69 -18.53 -6.24
N GLY A 83 6.19 -17.29 -6.38
CA GLY A 83 7.02 -16.89 -7.51
C GLY A 83 8.43 -16.49 -7.11
N ASP A 84 9.21 -16.16 -8.12
CA ASP A 84 10.54 -15.59 -7.96
C ASP A 84 10.48 -14.14 -7.50
N ILE A 85 11.63 -13.62 -7.08
CA ILE A 85 11.80 -12.19 -6.82
C ILE A 85 12.00 -11.51 -8.18
N LEU A 86 11.17 -10.51 -8.45
CA LEU A 86 11.17 -9.75 -9.69
C LEU A 86 11.40 -8.27 -9.40
N GLY A 87 11.91 -7.55 -10.39
CA GLY A 87 12.13 -6.11 -10.32
C GLY A 87 11.43 -5.38 -11.46
N ILE A 88 10.99 -4.16 -11.17
CA ILE A 88 10.55 -3.19 -12.18
C ILE A 88 11.48 -2.01 -12.09
N ASP A 89 12.11 -1.67 -13.20
CA ASP A 89 12.85 -0.42 -13.37
C ASP A 89 12.02 0.51 -14.26
N ALA A 90 11.44 1.53 -13.64
CA ALA A 90 10.68 2.59 -14.30
C ALA A 90 11.46 3.92 -14.20
N THR A 91 12.76 3.87 -14.46
CA THR A 91 13.64 5.03 -14.52
C THR A 91 13.18 5.99 -15.63
N THR A 92 13.37 7.28 -15.40
CA THR A 92 13.08 8.32 -16.40
C THR A 92 13.85 8.04 -17.68
N GLN A 93 13.16 8.02 -18.80
CA GLN A 93 13.77 7.82 -20.12
C GLN A 93 13.74 9.13 -20.93
N ILE A 94 14.73 9.29 -21.81
CA ILE A 94 14.74 10.38 -22.78
C ILE A 94 13.58 10.15 -23.77
N PRO A 95 12.78 11.17 -24.09
CA PRO A 95 11.71 11.04 -25.07
C PRO A 95 12.24 10.53 -26.43
N LYS A 96 11.51 9.63 -27.09
CA LYS A 96 11.93 8.98 -28.34
C LYS A 96 12.27 9.98 -29.46
N ASN A 97 11.63 11.15 -29.46
CA ASN A 97 11.82 12.20 -30.45
C ASN A 97 12.76 13.31 -29.99
N PHE A 98 13.50 13.08 -28.90
CA PHE A 98 14.50 14.06 -28.44
C PHE A 98 15.66 14.11 -29.44
N SER A 99 15.98 15.30 -29.96
CA SER A 99 17.18 15.54 -30.76
C SER A 99 18.17 16.38 -29.94
N ASN A 100 19.48 16.07 -30.07
CA ASN A 100 20.53 16.84 -29.43
C ASN A 100 20.68 18.29 -29.97
N GLU A 101 19.89 18.66 -30.98
CA GLU A 101 19.89 20.01 -31.56
C GLU A 101 19.09 21.02 -30.71
N ASP A 102 18.24 20.52 -29.79
CA ASP A 102 17.52 21.36 -28.82
C ASP A 102 18.42 21.80 -27.63
N ASN A 103 19.69 22.16 -27.90
CA ASN A 103 20.65 22.58 -26.87
C ASN A 103 20.34 23.95 -26.21
N ASN A 104 19.12 24.46 -26.36
CA ASN A 104 18.65 25.67 -25.67
C ASN A 104 17.88 25.34 -24.36
N LEU A 105 18.19 24.21 -23.72
CA LEU A 105 17.67 23.97 -22.39
C LEU A 105 18.33 24.94 -21.41
N PRO A 106 17.54 25.68 -20.61
CA PRO A 106 18.11 26.54 -19.59
C PRO A 106 18.91 25.66 -18.60
N SER A 107 20.15 26.06 -18.35
CA SER A 107 20.97 25.46 -17.29
C SER A 107 20.34 25.81 -15.95
N TYR A 108 19.91 24.80 -15.22
CA TYR A 108 19.43 24.93 -13.83
C TYR A 108 20.63 24.91 -12.90
#